data_b4c0916affc4ece7e9277a032790788a
#
_entry.id   b4c0916affc4ece7e9277a032790788a
#
_cell.length_a   1.000
_cell.length_b   1.000
_cell.length_c   1.000
_cell.angle_alpha   90.00
_cell.angle_beta   90.00
_cell.angle_gamma   90.00
#
_symmetry.space_group_name_H-M   'P 1'
#
loop_
_entity.id
_entity.type
_entity.pdbx_description
1 polymer ?
#
loop_
_entity_poly.entity_id
_entity_poly.type
_entity_poly.pdbx_seq_one_letter_code
_entity_poly.pdbx_strand_id
1 'polypeptide(L)'
;MKKQIQEFIAQNRQNIIDDWRDLVNMEGSCRQPDAMHTIADWLCEKFQQAGVDCQVYRVRDEVPPVVAGVIGADRPGTPVIFTGHFDTVFDPNTFGPNPFRIEDGKAYGPGVLDMKGGIIITLYVIKALEAAGYKARPIRICFCGDEEAGKFHAYACEQFQKWADGCIAGFNMETGPVNNDLCTGRKWAMWGHLDVHGVSAHSGNNYTAGRNALVEAAYKILAIQNCNDMEKGTNMNPAVIKGGTVPNIL
;
A
#
# COMPACT_ATOMS: atom_id res chain seq x y z
N MET A 1 -30.66 -6.30 9.07
CA MET A 1 -29.21 -6.13 8.92
C MET A 1 -28.85 -4.90 8.09
N LYS A 2 -29.17 -4.76 6.77
CA LYS A 2 -28.77 -3.57 5.95
C LYS A 2 -29.20 -2.24 6.59
N LYS A 3 -30.46 -2.12 7.03
CA LYS A 3 -30.97 -0.91 7.68
C LYS A 3 -30.23 -0.60 8.99
N GLN A 4 -29.97 -1.61 9.80
CA GLN A 4 -29.24 -1.46 11.07
C GLN A 4 -27.79 -0.97 10.84
N ILE A 5 -27.11 -1.49 9.79
CA ILE A 5 -25.77 -1.03 9.40
C ILE A 5 -25.82 0.45 8.98
N GLN A 6 -26.79 0.84 8.15
CA GLN A 6 -26.95 2.24 7.71
C GLN A 6 -27.23 3.19 8.89
N GLU A 7 -28.10 2.79 9.81
CA GLU A 7 -28.40 3.53 11.03
C GLU A 7 -27.17 3.66 11.93
N PHE A 8 -26.41 2.57 12.12
CA PHE A 8 -25.18 2.59 12.89
C PHE A 8 -24.15 3.58 12.32
N ILE A 9 -23.91 3.53 11.00
CA ILE A 9 -22.95 4.44 10.32
C ILE A 9 -23.42 5.88 10.46
N ALA A 10 -24.71 6.17 10.26
CA ALA A 10 -25.25 7.52 10.41
C ALA A 10 -25.08 8.07 11.84
N GLN A 11 -25.34 7.25 12.86
CA GLN A 11 -25.18 7.61 14.27
C GLN A 11 -23.70 7.80 14.68
N ASN A 12 -22.78 7.11 14.02
CA ASN A 12 -21.36 7.15 14.34
C ASN A 12 -20.55 8.08 13.41
N ARG A 13 -21.22 8.90 12.60
CA ARG A 13 -20.52 9.75 11.61
C ARG A 13 -19.42 10.60 12.21
N GLN A 14 -19.64 11.21 13.37
CA GLN A 14 -18.62 12.02 14.04
C GLN A 14 -17.46 11.17 14.54
N ASN A 15 -17.72 10.03 15.15
CA ASN A 15 -16.67 9.12 15.60
C ASN A 15 -15.81 8.60 14.44
N ILE A 16 -16.41 8.33 13.27
CA ILE A 16 -15.67 7.96 12.04
C ILE A 16 -14.70 9.07 11.63
N ILE A 17 -15.18 10.32 11.62
CA ILE A 17 -14.36 11.49 11.27
C ILE A 17 -13.25 11.71 12.29
N ASP A 18 -13.53 11.52 13.57
CA ASP A 18 -12.57 11.72 14.65
C ASP A 18 -11.46 10.66 14.60
N ASP A 19 -11.80 9.37 14.49
CA ASP A 19 -10.83 8.29 14.32
C ASP A 19 -10.01 8.48 13.03
N TRP A 20 -10.63 8.95 11.95
CA TRP A 20 -9.92 9.24 10.69
C TRP A 20 -8.95 10.40 10.83
N ARG A 21 -9.36 11.48 11.48
CA ARG A 21 -8.49 12.62 11.81
C ARG A 21 -7.30 12.19 12.64
N ASP A 22 -7.55 11.42 13.70
CA ASP A 22 -6.51 10.96 14.60
C ASP A 22 -5.47 10.14 13.85
N LEU A 23 -5.90 9.17 13.01
CA LEU A 23 -5.00 8.36 12.21
C LEU A 23 -4.25 9.17 11.15
N VAL A 24 -4.89 10.13 10.48
CA VAL A 24 -4.24 10.97 9.46
C VAL A 24 -3.21 11.90 10.09
N ASN A 25 -3.47 12.42 11.30
CA ASN A 25 -2.55 13.28 12.05
C ASN A 25 -1.35 12.53 12.63
N MET A 26 -1.39 11.21 12.70
CA MET A 26 -0.22 10.39 13.01
C MET A 26 0.65 10.31 11.75
N GLU A 27 1.69 11.16 11.68
CA GLU A 27 2.66 11.10 10.58
C GLU A 27 3.40 9.76 10.58
N GLY A 28 3.64 9.23 9.40
CA GLY A 28 4.47 8.05 9.27
C GLY A 28 4.65 7.58 7.84
N SER A 29 5.89 7.28 7.53
CA SER A 29 6.26 6.54 6.32
C SER A 29 7.10 5.33 6.72
N CYS A 30 7.23 4.36 5.83
CA CYS A 30 8.10 3.20 6.07
C CYS A 30 9.58 3.56 6.33
N ARG A 31 9.97 4.83 6.09
CA ARG A 31 11.29 5.39 6.43
C ARG A 31 11.40 5.83 7.89
N GLN A 32 10.31 5.77 8.64
CA GLN A 32 10.19 6.16 10.05
C GLN A 32 9.67 4.98 10.88
N PRO A 33 10.52 3.97 11.17
CA PRO A 33 10.08 2.75 11.86
C PRO A 33 9.35 3.03 13.18
N ASP A 34 9.86 3.94 14.01
CA ASP A 34 9.25 4.28 15.30
C ASP A 34 7.82 4.83 15.14
N ALA A 35 7.60 5.68 14.12
CA ALA A 35 6.26 6.18 13.81
C ALA A 35 5.35 5.04 13.34
N MET A 36 5.87 4.11 12.54
CA MET A 36 5.11 2.93 12.10
C MET A 36 4.73 2.03 13.26
N HIS A 37 5.63 1.82 14.23
CA HIS A 37 5.31 1.05 15.43
C HIS A 37 4.21 1.73 16.26
N THR A 38 4.27 3.05 16.42
CA THR A 38 3.25 3.83 17.13
C THR A 38 1.87 3.75 16.46
N ILE A 39 1.83 3.89 15.14
CA ILE A 39 0.59 3.77 14.35
C ILE A 39 0.02 2.36 14.48
N ALA A 40 0.87 1.33 14.38
CA ALA A 40 0.45 -0.06 14.49
C ALA A 40 -0.16 -0.38 15.85
N ASP A 41 0.41 0.14 16.94
CA ASP A 41 -0.14 -0.04 18.28
C ASP A 41 -1.52 0.63 18.41
N TRP A 42 -1.66 1.85 17.92
CA TRP A 42 -2.94 2.57 17.90
C TRP A 42 -3.99 1.80 17.08
N LEU A 43 -3.63 1.30 15.89
CA LEU A 43 -4.53 0.51 15.05
C LEU A 43 -4.97 -0.78 15.75
N CYS A 44 -4.01 -1.50 16.33
CA CYS A 44 -4.28 -2.73 17.06
C CYS A 44 -5.26 -2.49 18.22
N GLU A 45 -5.05 -1.42 19.01
CA GLU A 45 -5.94 -1.03 20.09
C GLU A 45 -7.36 -0.73 19.56
N LYS A 46 -7.51 0.05 18.50
CA LYS A 46 -8.81 0.38 17.89
C LYS A 46 -9.55 -0.86 17.40
N PHE A 47 -8.85 -1.80 16.77
CA PHE A 47 -9.44 -3.06 16.34
C PHE A 47 -9.80 -3.98 17.52
N GLN A 48 -8.98 -4.01 18.58
CA GLN A 48 -9.31 -4.74 19.82
C GLN A 48 -10.57 -4.18 20.48
N GLN A 49 -10.72 -2.85 20.55
CA GLN A 49 -11.93 -2.19 21.03
C GLN A 49 -13.17 -2.51 20.18
N ALA A 50 -12.98 -2.88 18.91
CA ALA A 50 -14.04 -3.38 18.03
C ALA A 50 -14.30 -4.89 18.17
N GLY A 51 -13.60 -5.58 19.07
CA GLY A 51 -13.75 -7.02 19.34
C GLY A 51 -12.89 -7.92 18.44
N VAL A 52 -11.95 -7.37 17.71
CA VAL A 52 -10.98 -8.16 16.91
C VAL A 52 -9.90 -8.71 17.85
N ASP A 53 -9.62 -10.00 17.80
CA ASP A 53 -8.39 -10.56 18.36
C ASP A 53 -7.21 -10.16 17.47
N CYS A 54 -6.62 -9.01 17.81
CA CYS A 54 -5.66 -8.28 17.00
C CYS A 54 -4.29 -8.26 17.65
N GLN A 55 -3.25 -8.42 16.85
CA GLN A 55 -1.84 -8.39 17.26
C GLN A 55 -1.00 -7.58 16.29
N VAL A 56 0.08 -7.00 16.82
CA VAL A 56 1.12 -6.34 16.03
C VAL A 56 2.29 -7.31 15.84
N TYR A 57 2.56 -7.66 14.61
CA TYR A 57 3.64 -8.55 14.21
C TYR A 57 4.89 -7.74 13.90
N ARG A 58 5.92 -7.87 14.75
CA ARG A 58 7.22 -7.20 14.64
C ARG A 58 8.30 -8.22 14.36
N VAL A 59 9.22 -7.89 13.46
CA VAL A 59 10.41 -8.71 13.16
C VAL A 59 11.65 -8.11 13.80
N ARG A 60 11.85 -6.81 13.57
CA ARG A 60 12.96 -5.99 14.06
C ARG A 60 12.49 -4.55 14.17
N ASP A 61 13.16 -3.75 15.00
CA ASP A 61 12.75 -2.36 15.23
C ASP A 61 12.83 -1.50 13.96
N GLU A 62 13.77 -1.79 13.07
CA GLU A 62 13.93 -1.06 11.81
C GLU A 62 12.98 -1.52 10.69
N VAL A 63 12.15 -2.55 10.91
CA VAL A 63 11.18 -3.07 9.94
C VAL A 63 9.79 -2.65 10.35
N PRO A 64 9.04 -1.93 9.48
CA PRO A 64 7.66 -1.59 9.76
C PRO A 64 6.82 -2.82 10.08
N PRO A 65 5.96 -2.74 11.11
CA PRO A 65 5.19 -3.88 11.57
C PRO A 65 3.98 -4.19 10.69
N VAL A 66 3.38 -5.36 10.93
CA VAL A 66 2.08 -5.75 10.36
C VAL A 66 1.07 -5.86 11.48
N VAL A 67 -0.10 -5.27 11.29
CA VAL A 67 -1.26 -5.39 12.19
C VAL A 67 -2.22 -6.40 11.61
N ALA A 68 -2.48 -7.50 12.32
CA ALA A 68 -3.39 -8.51 11.83
C ALA A 68 -4.21 -9.13 12.97
N GLY A 69 -5.39 -9.65 12.62
CA GLY A 69 -6.29 -10.22 13.60
C GLY A 69 -7.54 -10.83 12.98
N VAL A 70 -8.40 -11.38 13.86
CA VAL A 70 -9.65 -12.02 13.47
C VAL A 70 -10.75 -11.69 14.45
N ILE A 71 -11.97 -11.52 13.97
CA ILE A 71 -13.17 -11.48 14.79
C ILE A 71 -14.11 -12.62 14.40
N GLY A 72 -14.70 -13.25 15.39
CA GLY A 72 -15.62 -14.37 15.20
C GLY A 72 -14.94 -15.60 14.62
N ALA A 73 -13.77 -15.98 15.13
CA ALA A 73 -13.04 -17.16 14.71
C ALA A 73 -13.84 -18.47 14.81
N ASP A 74 -14.83 -18.51 15.70
CA ASP A 74 -15.76 -19.62 15.94
C ASP A 74 -16.96 -19.65 14.98
N ARG A 75 -17.13 -18.67 14.12
CA ARG A 75 -18.26 -18.58 13.18
C ARG A 75 -18.16 -19.65 12.09
N PRO A 76 -19.30 -20.20 11.64
CA PRO A 76 -19.32 -21.42 10.81
C PRO A 76 -18.83 -21.23 9.38
N GLY A 77 -18.89 -20.02 8.84
CA GLY A 77 -18.54 -19.74 7.44
C GLY A 77 -17.05 -19.64 7.17
N THR A 78 -16.64 -19.80 5.91
CA THR A 78 -15.28 -19.54 5.45
C THR A 78 -14.93 -18.08 5.65
N PRO A 79 -13.74 -17.73 6.17
CA PRO A 79 -13.35 -16.34 6.44
C PRO A 79 -13.34 -15.44 5.19
N VAL A 80 -13.50 -14.15 5.43
CA VAL A 80 -13.10 -13.07 4.50
C VAL A 80 -11.97 -12.28 5.13
N ILE A 81 -11.17 -11.58 4.31
CA ILE A 81 -10.07 -10.75 4.80
C ILE A 81 -10.15 -9.33 4.23
N PHE A 82 -9.88 -8.33 5.07
CA PHE A 82 -9.61 -6.96 4.68
C PHE A 82 -8.11 -6.70 4.75
N THR A 83 -7.56 -6.08 3.70
CA THR A 83 -6.12 -5.81 3.56
C THR A 83 -5.85 -4.38 3.18
N GLY A 84 -4.62 -3.92 3.44
CA GLY A 84 -4.13 -2.60 3.03
C GLY A 84 -2.85 -2.23 3.78
N HIS A 85 -2.53 -0.93 3.80
CA HIS A 85 -1.34 -0.39 4.44
C HIS A 85 -1.64 0.88 5.24
N PHE A 86 -0.75 1.23 6.17
CA PHE A 86 -0.90 2.41 7.00
C PHE A 86 0.27 3.41 6.89
N ASP A 87 1.28 3.11 6.08
CA ASP A 87 2.35 4.04 5.74
C ASP A 87 1.94 5.03 4.64
N THR A 88 2.78 6.02 4.41
CA THR A 88 2.64 7.02 3.35
C THR A 88 3.98 7.29 2.69
N VAL A 89 3.97 7.87 1.48
CA VAL A 89 5.18 8.27 0.73
C VAL A 89 5.89 9.51 1.29
N PHE A 90 5.24 10.25 2.20
CA PHE A 90 5.68 11.59 2.60
C PHE A 90 6.80 11.55 3.64
N ASP A 91 7.73 12.47 3.51
CA ASP A 91 8.78 12.69 4.52
C ASP A 91 8.22 13.40 5.76
N PRO A 92 8.88 13.23 6.92
CA PRO A 92 8.45 13.85 8.18
C PRO A 92 8.29 15.37 8.05
N ASN A 93 7.28 15.91 8.73
CA ASN A 93 6.98 17.34 8.80
C ASN A 93 6.63 18.01 7.46
N THR A 94 6.30 17.23 6.43
CA THR A 94 5.91 17.77 5.12
C THR A 94 4.65 18.65 5.20
N PHE A 95 3.72 18.33 6.09
CA PHE A 95 2.42 19.01 6.20
C PHE A 95 2.27 19.84 7.50
N GLY A 96 3.28 19.85 8.37
CA GLY A 96 3.18 20.47 9.69
C GLY A 96 2.27 19.71 10.66
N PRO A 97 2.02 20.24 11.86
CA PRO A 97 1.26 19.56 12.89
C PRO A 97 -0.25 19.51 12.55
N ASN A 98 -0.88 18.39 12.85
CA ASN A 98 -2.33 18.17 12.67
C ASN A 98 -2.85 18.51 11.26
N PRO A 99 -2.31 17.87 10.22
CA PRO A 99 -2.59 18.22 8.84
C PRO A 99 -4.01 17.89 8.36
N PHE A 100 -4.78 17.10 9.13
CA PHE A 100 -6.15 16.75 8.75
C PHE A 100 -7.08 17.96 8.82
N ARG A 101 -7.80 18.23 7.74
CA ARG A 101 -8.84 19.24 7.68
C ARG A 101 -9.97 18.81 6.76
N ILE A 102 -11.14 19.38 7.00
CA ILE A 102 -12.33 19.23 6.13
C ILE A 102 -12.71 20.60 5.62
N GLU A 103 -12.73 20.75 4.29
CA GLU A 103 -13.09 21.98 3.59
C GLU A 103 -14.03 21.62 2.43
N ASP A 104 -15.14 22.33 2.29
CA ASP A 104 -16.12 22.13 1.21
C ASP A 104 -16.57 20.67 1.02
N GLY A 105 -16.74 19.94 2.13
CA GLY A 105 -17.18 18.55 2.14
C GLY A 105 -16.10 17.55 1.72
N LYS A 106 -14.85 17.97 1.59
CA LYS A 106 -13.69 17.15 1.26
C LYS A 106 -12.72 17.08 2.43
N ALA A 107 -12.13 15.92 2.67
CA ALA A 107 -11.07 15.75 3.66
C ALA A 107 -9.70 15.83 3.00
N TYR A 108 -8.75 16.46 3.68
CA TYR A 108 -7.36 16.64 3.24
C TYR A 108 -6.41 16.19 4.34
N GLY A 109 -5.27 15.64 3.96
CA GLY A 109 -4.18 15.23 4.85
C GLY A 109 -3.36 14.08 4.25
N PRO A 110 -2.17 13.77 4.82
CA PRO A 110 -1.31 12.68 4.33
C PRO A 110 -1.98 11.32 4.52
N GLY A 111 -2.08 10.55 3.43
CA GLY A 111 -2.73 9.24 3.44
C GLY A 111 -4.24 9.29 3.70
N VAL A 112 -4.89 10.45 3.63
CA VAL A 112 -6.33 10.61 3.89
C VAL A 112 -7.16 9.68 3.00
N LEU A 113 -6.76 9.48 1.76
CA LEU A 113 -7.38 8.57 0.81
C LEU A 113 -6.55 7.30 0.63
N ASP A 114 -5.24 7.43 0.50
CA ASP A 114 -4.24 6.38 0.27
C ASP A 114 -3.39 6.17 1.52
N MET A 115 -3.67 5.09 2.41
CA MET A 115 -5.02 4.50 2.37
C MET A 115 -5.64 4.45 3.78
N LYS A 116 -5.33 5.45 4.63
CA LYS A 116 -5.86 5.52 6.00
C LYS A 116 -7.39 5.56 6.05
N GLY A 117 -8.02 6.17 5.03
CA GLY A 117 -9.48 6.14 4.88
C GLY A 117 -10.04 4.73 4.77
N GLY A 118 -9.37 3.85 4.00
CA GLY A 118 -9.76 2.44 3.85
C GLY A 118 -9.67 1.65 5.16
N ILE A 119 -8.67 1.96 6.00
CA ILE A 119 -8.54 1.34 7.32
C ILE A 119 -9.72 1.74 8.23
N ILE A 120 -10.06 3.02 8.27
CA ILE A 120 -11.21 3.50 9.06
C ILE A 120 -12.52 2.91 8.53
N ILE A 121 -12.69 2.80 7.22
CA ILE A 121 -13.85 2.08 6.65
C ILE A 121 -13.90 0.64 7.16
N THR A 122 -12.77 -0.08 7.15
CA THR A 122 -12.70 -1.46 7.68
C THR A 122 -13.12 -1.53 9.14
N LEU A 123 -12.58 -0.65 9.99
CA LEU A 123 -12.90 -0.59 11.42
C LEU A 123 -14.41 -0.40 11.63
N TYR A 124 -15.03 0.53 10.92
CA TYR A 124 -16.45 0.82 11.08
C TYR A 124 -17.37 -0.18 10.37
N VAL A 125 -16.93 -0.87 9.34
CA VAL A 125 -17.60 -2.03 8.76
C VAL A 125 -17.69 -3.15 9.80
N ILE A 126 -16.59 -3.47 10.50
CA ILE A 126 -16.58 -4.47 11.56
C ILE A 126 -17.53 -4.06 12.71
N LYS A 127 -17.39 -2.83 13.24
CA LYS A 127 -18.27 -2.32 14.31
C LYS A 127 -19.75 -2.38 13.92
N ALA A 128 -20.08 -2.01 12.68
CA ALA A 128 -21.47 -2.01 12.19
C ALA A 128 -22.03 -3.43 12.01
N LEU A 129 -21.21 -4.35 11.53
CA LEU A 129 -21.59 -5.77 11.39
C LEU A 129 -21.84 -6.41 12.75
N GLU A 130 -20.98 -6.14 13.75
CA GLU A 130 -21.18 -6.65 15.12
C GLU A 130 -22.43 -6.06 15.76
N ALA A 131 -22.64 -4.74 15.63
CA ALA A 131 -23.86 -4.09 16.12
C ALA A 131 -25.14 -4.63 15.46
N ALA A 132 -25.06 -5.07 14.19
CA ALA A 132 -26.16 -5.70 13.48
C ALA A 132 -26.29 -7.21 13.75
N GLY A 133 -25.48 -7.78 14.63
CA GLY A 133 -25.53 -9.19 15.02
C GLY A 133 -25.02 -10.18 13.97
N TYR A 134 -24.07 -9.77 13.14
CA TYR A 134 -23.49 -10.63 12.09
C TYR A 134 -22.72 -11.82 12.69
N LYS A 135 -23.09 -13.04 12.29
CA LYS A 135 -22.49 -14.30 12.78
C LYS A 135 -22.18 -15.30 11.64
N ALA A 136 -22.22 -14.87 10.38
CA ALA A 136 -22.16 -15.82 9.27
C ALA A 136 -20.75 -16.38 9.03
N ARG A 137 -19.70 -15.58 9.21
CA ARG A 137 -18.31 -15.99 8.97
C ARG A 137 -17.29 -15.16 9.73
N PRO A 138 -16.09 -15.68 9.97
CA PRO A 138 -14.99 -14.89 10.51
C PRO A 138 -14.59 -13.75 9.58
N ILE A 139 -14.14 -12.65 10.18
CA ILE A 139 -13.55 -11.53 9.43
C ILE A 139 -12.11 -11.39 9.90
N ARG A 140 -11.16 -11.49 8.97
CA ARG A 140 -9.75 -11.27 9.21
C ARG A 140 -9.36 -9.88 8.74
N ILE A 141 -8.33 -9.31 9.35
CA ILE A 141 -7.66 -8.08 8.91
C ILE A 141 -6.17 -8.33 8.78
N CYS A 142 -5.51 -7.65 7.84
CA CYS A 142 -4.06 -7.63 7.72
C CYS A 142 -3.63 -6.33 7.05
N PHE A 143 -2.91 -5.47 7.79
CA PHE A 143 -2.42 -4.17 7.31
C PHE A 143 -0.92 -4.08 7.55
N CYS A 144 -0.14 -3.63 6.55
CA CYS A 144 1.30 -3.45 6.66
C CYS A 144 1.71 -1.97 6.75
N GLY A 145 2.91 -1.72 7.24
CA GLY A 145 3.48 -0.37 7.36
C GLY A 145 4.58 -0.07 6.35
N ASP A 146 4.68 -0.81 5.24
CA ASP A 146 5.78 -0.73 4.27
C ASP A 146 5.37 -0.92 2.80
N GLU A 147 4.14 -0.63 2.46
CA GLU A 147 3.65 -0.76 1.07
C GLU A 147 4.35 0.24 0.15
N GLU A 148 4.44 1.50 0.56
CA GLU A 148 4.82 2.65 -0.26
C GLU A 148 6.32 2.73 -0.61
N ALA A 149 7.21 2.12 0.13
CA ALA A 149 8.64 2.19 -0.14
C ALA A 149 9.32 0.87 -0.49
N GLY A 150 8.60 -0.23 -0.48
CA GLY A 150 9.04 -1.48 -1.07
C GLY A 150 10.30 -2.14 -0.51
N LYS A 151 10.84 -1.65 0.59
CA LYS A 151 12.13 -2.14 1.10
C LYS A 151 12.02 -3.43 1.92
N PHE A 152 10.87 -3.67 2.55
CA PHE A 152 10.65 -4.78 3.48
C PHE A 152 9.46 -5.67 3.11
N HIS A 153 8.97 -5.56 1.89
CA HIS A 153 7.78 -6.26 1.38
C HIS A 153 7.77 -7.78 1.59
N ALA A 154 8.94 -8.43 1.67
CA ALA A 154 9.00 -9.88 1.85
C ALA A 154 8.25 -10.31 3.12
N TYR A 155 8.46 -9.64 4.26
CA TYR A 155 7.79 -9.98 5.50
C TYR A 155 6.30 -9.68 5.47
N ALA A 156 5.90 -8.52 4.95
CA ALA A 156 4.49 -8.18 4.79
C ALA A 156 3.79 -9.20 3.87
N CYS A 157 4.41 -9.57 2.75
CA CYS A 157 3.88 -10.59 1.84
C CYS A 157 3.66 -11.95 2.54
N GLU A 158 4.60 -12.39 3.37
CA GLU A 158 4.46 -13.63 4.15
C GLU A 158 3.26 -13.55 5.11
N GLN A 159 3.07 -12.41 5.79
CA GLN A 159 1.92 -12.22 6.67
C GLN A 159 0.60 -12.18 5.88
N PHE A 160 0.55 -11.48 4.75
CA PHE A 160 -0.62 -11.48 3.88
C PHE A 160 -0.97 -12.89 3.41
N GLN A 161 -0.01 -13.67 2.93
CA GLN A 161 -0.23 -15.06 2.53
C GLN A 161 -0.81 -15.89 3.67
N LYS A 162 -0.20 -15.81 4.85
CA LYS A 162 -0.65 -16.54 6.05
C LYS A 162 -2.07 -16.18 6.46
N TRP A 163 -2.41 -14.89 6.46
CA TRP A 163 -3.72 -14.42 6.91
C TRP A 163 -4.81 -14.60 5.85
N ALA A 164 -4.45 -14.55 4.56
CA ALA A 164 -5.37 -14.77 3.45
C ALA A 164 -5.65 -16.27 3.19
N ASP A 165 -4.78 -17.16 3.65
CA ASP A 165 -4.96 -18.60 3.44
C ASP A 165 -6.29 -19.09 3.98
N GLY A 166 -7.03 -19.84 3.16
CA GLY A 166 -8.35 -20.35 3.45
C GLY A 166 -9.48 -19.31 3.47
N CYS A 167 -9.23 -18.05 3.08
CA CYS A 167 -10.29 -17.07 2.91
C CYS A 167 -11.04 -17.26 1.59
N ILE A 168 -12.37 -17.06 1.60
CA ILE A 168 -13.20 -17.15 0.39
C ILE A 168 -13.10 -15.89 -0.47
N ALA A 169 -12.79 -14.75 0.14
CA ALA A 169 -12.64 -13.45 -0.54
C ALA A 169 -11.71 -12.53 0.24
N GLY A 170 -10.98 -11.68 -0.48
CA GLY A 170 -10.20 -10.58 0.04
C GLY A 170 -10.74 -9.24 -0.45
N PHE A 171 -10.78 -8.27 0.45
CA PHE A 171 -11.12 -6.89 0.16
C PHE A 171 -9.88 -6.04 0.43
N ASN A 172 -9.20 -5.64 -0.66
CA ASN A 172 -8.13 -4.65 -0.54
C ASN A 172 -8.77 -3.27 -0.43
N MET A 173 -8.51 -2.60 0.68
CA MET A 173 -9.16 -1.34 1.04
C MET A 173 -8.45 -0.10 0.50
N GLU A 174 -7.64 -0.31 -0.53
CA GLU A 174 -6.99 0.72 -1.33
C GLU A 174 -7.97 1.67 -2.04
N THR A 175 -7.42 2.73 -2.58
CA THR A 175 -8.18 3.73 -3.34
C THR A 175 -8.90 3.10 -4.53
N GLY A 176 -10.19 3.35 -4.63
CA GLY A 176 -11.01 2.93 -5.77
C GLY A 176 -11.12 4.00 -6.86
N PRO A 177 -11.76 3.68 -7.98
CA PRO A 177 -12.11 4.66 -9.00
C PRO A 177 -13.05 5.75 -8.47
N VAL A 178 -12.98 6.96 -9.09
CA VAL A 178 -13.74 8.14 -8.66
C VAL A 178 -15.27 7.92 -8.70
N ASN A 179 -15.73 7.00 -9.55
CA ASN A 179 -17.14 6.61 -9.70
C ASN A 179 -17.60 5.60 -8.64
N ASN A 180 -16.77 5.24 -7.66
CA ASN A 180 -17.02 4.22 -6.65
C ASN A 180 -17.20 2.79 -7.20
N ASP A 181 -16.70 2.49 -8.38
CA ASP A 181 -16.69 1.12 -8.89
C ASP A 181 -15.71 0.24 -8.11
N LEU A 182 -16.01 -1.05 -8.04
CA LEU A 182 -15.12 -2.04 -7.42
C LEU A 182 -14.09 -2.52 -8.45
N CYS A 183 -12.82 -2.45 -8.09
CA CYS A 183 -11.73 -3.08 -8.84
C CYS A 183 -11.76 -4.60 -8.60
N THR A 184 -12.20 -5.38 -9.58
CA THR A 184 -12.25 -6.85 -9.51
C THR A 184 -11.07 -7.54 -10.21
N GLY A 185 -10.16 -6.78 -10.81
CA GLY A 185 -8.97 -7.29 -11.48
C GLY A 185 -7.92 -6.21 -11.62
N ARG A 186 -6.66 -6.61 -11.58
CA ARG A 186 -5.49 -5.75 -11.73
C ARG A 186 -4.50 -6.37 -12.71
N LYS A 187 -3.76 -5.52 -13.41
CA LYS A 187 -2.56 -5.94 -14.12
C LYS A 187 -1.48 -6.31 -13.10
N TRP A 188 -0.64 -7.25 -13.46
CA TRP A 188 0.56 -7.54 -12.72
C TRP A 188 1.62 -6.46 -12.99
N ALA A 189 2.43 -6.11 -11.99
CA ALA A 189 3.54 -5.17 -12.11
C ALA A 189 4.87 -5.87 -11.83
N MET A 190 5.91 -5.53 -12.61
CA MET A 190 7.25 -6.04 -12.42
C MET A 190 8.27 -4.92 -12.68
N TRP A 191 9.31 -4.89 -11.86
CA TRP A 191 10.48 -4.03 -12.03
C TRP A 191 11.61 -4.86 -12.62
N GLY A 192 12.22 -4.33 -13.66
CA GLY A 192 13.41 -4.90 -14.28
C GLY A 192 14.59 -3.94 -14.21
N HIS A 193 15.78 -4.48 -14.07
CA HIS A 193 17.03 -3.76 -14.18
C HIS A 193 17.85 -4.34 -15.34
N LEU A 194 18.43 -3.49 -16.18
CA LEU A 194 19.23 -3.87 -17.33
C LEU A 194 20.60 -3.20 -17.26
N ASP A 195 21.64 -3.99 -17.05
CA ASP A 195 23.02 -3.55 -17.12
C ASP A 195 23.56 -3.73 -18.54
N VAL A 196 24.09 -2.66 -19.12
CA VAL A 196 24.71 -2.66 -20.44
C VAL A 196 26.19 -2.36 -20.29
N HIS A 197 27.02 -3.35 -20.58
CA HIS A 197 28.48 -3.25 -20.47
C HIS A 197 29.12 -2.90 -21.81
N GLY A 198 30.00 -1.90 -21.78
CA GLY A 198 30.77 -1.47 -22.92
C GLY A 198 32.29 -1.72 -22.79
N VAL A 199 33.04 -1.21 -23.73
CA VAL A 199 34.50 -1.17 -23.69
C VAL A 199 34.94 0.26 -23.87
N SER A 200 35.63 0.82 -22.88
CA SER A 200 36.11 2.19 -22.92
C SER A 200 37.22 2.40 -23.97
N ALA A 201 37.12 3.45 -24.77
CA ALA A 201 38.14 3.91 -25.70
C ALA A 201 38.02 5.41 -25.92
N HIS A 202 39.12 6.06 -26.32
CA HIS A 202 39.10 7.49 -26.64
C HIS A 202 38.33 7.72 -27.94
N SER A 203 37.31 8.56 -27.89
CA SER A 203 36.36 8.76 -29.00
C SER A 203 37.00 9.32 -30.29
N GLY A 204 38.08 10.09 -30.21
CA GLY A 204 38.80 10.64 -31.37
C GLY A 204 39.95 9.75 -31.84
N ASN A 205 40.72 9.16 -30.93
CA ASN A 205 41.97 8.49 -31.27
C ASN A 205 41.85 6.97 -31.45
N ASN A 206 40.88 6.34 -30.84
CA ASN A 206 40.76 4.88 -30.87
C ASN A 206 39.30 4.37 -30.81
N TYR A 207 38.42 5.02 -31.57
CA TYR A 207 36.98 4.75 -31.57
C TYR A 207 36.66 3.29 -31.83
N THR A 208 37.33 2.65 -32.78
CA THR A 208 37.02 1.28 -33.21
C THR A 208 37.38 0.21 -32.21
N ALA A 209 38.24 0.51 -31.22
CA ALA A 209 38.56 -0.39 -30.13
C ALA A 209 37.51 -0.39 -29.02
N GLY A 210 36.64 0.60 -28.98
CA GLY A 210 35.60 0.75 -27.99
C GLY A 210 34.28 0.03 -28.32
N ARG A 211 33.40 -0.04 -27.33
CA ARG A 211 32.00 -0.45 -27.46
C ARG A 211 31.16 0.50 -26.64
N ASN A 212 30.35 1.30 -27.28
CA ASN A 212 29.58 2.34 -26.62
C ASN A 212 28.33 1.76 -25.96
N ALA A 213 28.37 1.63 -24.62
CA ALA A 213 27.25 1.10 -23.83
C ALA A 213 26.00 2.00 -23.89
N LEU A 214 26.17 3.33 -24.01
CA LEU A 214 25.03 4.25 -24.10
C LEU A 214 24.26 4.09 -25.41
N VAL A 215 24.98 3.87 -26.54
CA VAL A 215 24.35 3.60 -27.82
C VAL A 215 23.57 2.27 -27.77
N GLU A 216 24.17 1.23 -27.21
CA GLU A 216 23.49 -0.05 -27.05
C GLU A 216 22.28 0.08 -26.13
N ALA A 217 22.39 0.81 -25.02
CA ALA A 217 21.27 1.09 -24.12
C ALA A 217 20.12 1.82 -24.85
N ALA A 218 20.43 2.78 -25.74
CA ALA A 218 19.42 3.46 -26.53
C ALA A 218 18.64 2.48 -27.44
N TYR A 219 19.32 1.53 -28.11
CA TYR A 219 18.65 0.49 -28.88
C TYR A 219 17.77 -0.41 -28.00
N LYS A 220 18.22 -0.77 -26.80
CA LYS A 220 17.42 -1.57 -25.85
C LYS A 220 16.19 -0.81 -25.38
N ILE A 221 16.31 0.49 -25.09
CA ILE A 221 15.18 1.34 -24.70
C ILE A 221 14.11 1.33 -25.80
N LEU A 222 14.50 1.54 -27.05
CA LEU A 222 13.57 1.52 -28.18
C LEU A 222 12.92 0.14 -28.37
N ALA A 223 13.70 -0.93 -28.21
CA ALA A 223 13.17 -2.29 -28.30
C ALA A 223 12.15 -2.58 -27.18
N ILE A 224 12.44 -2.19 -25.95
CA ILE A 224 11.51 -2.34 -24.81
C ILE A 224 10.24 -1.51 -25.05
N GLN A 225 10.38 -0.27 -25.51
CA GLN A 225 9.23 0.59 -25.85
C GLN A 225 8.32 -0.05 -26.91
N ASN A 226 8.88 -0.76 -27.87
CA ASN A 226 8.13 -1.46 -28.91
C ASN A 226 7.41 -2.74 -28.42
N CYS A 227 7.68 -3.21 -27.20
CA CYS A 227 6.96 -4.31 -26.58
C CYS A 227 5.61 -3.92 -25.97
N ASN A 228 5.26 -2.63 -26.00
CA ASN A 228 3.95 -2.17 -25.55
C ASN A 228 2.83 -2.74 -26.42
N ASP A 229 1.80 -3.28 -25.75
CA ASP A 229 0.58 -3.77 -26.37
C ASP A 229 -0.62 -3.31 -25.54
N MET A 230 -1.12 -2.14 -25.89
CA MET A 230 -2.18 -1.50 -25.12
C MET A 230 -3.51 -2.23 -25.24
N GLU A 231 -3.73 -3.00 -26.33
CA GLU A 231 -4.95 -3.82 -26.49
C GLU A 231 -4.96 -4.99 -25.51
N LYS A 232 -3.81 -5.65 -25.32
CA LYS A 232 -3.64 -6.68 -24.28
C LYS A 232 -3.40 -6.10 -22.89
N GLY A 233 -3.27 -4.78 -22.79
CA GLY A 233 -3.00 -4.08 -21.54
C GLY A 233 -1.55 -4.23 -21.03
N THR A 234 -0.61 -4.65 -21.87
CA THR A 234 0.81 -4.72 -21.55
C THR A 234 1.45 -3.36 -21.82
N ASN A 235 2.09 -2.79 -20.78
CA ASN A 235 2.89 -1.58 -20.94
C ASN A 235 4.26 -1.76 -20.27
N MET A 236 5.31 -1.34 -21.00
CA MET A 236 6.69 -1.31 -20.54
C MET A 236 7.20 0.13 -20.56
N ASN A 237 7.76 0.58 -19.45
CA ASN A 237 8.23 1.94 -19.29
C ASN A 237 9.70 1.98 -18.89
N PRO A 238 10.64 2.27 -19.80
CA PRO A 238 12.02 2.58 -19.43
C PRO A 238 12.09 3.94 -18.72
N ALA A 239 11.99 3.92 -17.38
CA ALA A 239 11.79 5.13 -16.58
C ALA A 239 13.09 5.82 -16.17
N VAL A 240 14.18 5.06 -15.99
CA VAL A 240 15.45 5.59 -15.49
C VAL A 240 16.61 5.05 -16.31
N ILE A 241 17.52 5.94 -16.71
CA ILE A 241 18.81 5.58 -17.32
C ILE A 241 19.95 6.28 -16.57
N LYS A 242 21.03 5.55 -16.30
CA LYS A 242 22.26 6.11 -15.73
C LYS A 242 23.44 5.54 -16.50
N GLY A 243 24.38 6.39 -16.90
CA GLY A 243 25.57 5.93 -17.61
C GLY A 243 26.45 7.08 -18.11
N GLY A 244 27.62 6.72 -18.61
CA GLY A 244 28.62 7.67 -19.06
C GLY A 244 29.55 8.17 -17.95
N THR A 245 30.72 8.68 -18.35
CA THR A 245 31.74 9.27 -17.47
C THR A 245 32.15 10.65 -17.93
N VAL A 246 32.84 10.73 -19.09
CA VAL A 246 33.31 11.97 -19.70
C VAL A 246 33.04 11.98 -21.20
N PRO A 247 32.93 13.17 -21.85
CA PRO A 247 32.47 13.29 -23.25
C PRO A 247 33.39 12.64 -24.29
N ASN A 248 34.66 12.44 -23.98
CA ASN A 248 35.67 11.93 -24.92
C ASN A 248 35.97 10.42 -24.70
N ILE A 249 35.17 9.70 -23.94
CA ILE A 249 35.27 8.26 -23.74
C ILE A 249 33.97 7.57 -24.12
N LEU A 250 34.09 6.45 -24.88
CA LEU A 250 32.99 5.54 -25.22
C LEU A 250 32.56 4.70 -23.99
#